data_d20a7e8c6fe3ede4f35973d74e970bb9
#
_entry.id   d20a7e8c6fe3ede4f35973d74e970bb9
#
_cell.length_a   1.000
_cell.length_b   1.000
_cell.length_c   1.000
_cell.angle_alpha   90.00
_cell.angle_beta   90.00
_cell.angle_gamma   90.00
#
_symmetry.space_group_name_H-M   'P 1'
#
loop_
_entity.id
_entity.type
_entity.pdbx_description
1 polymer ?
#
loop_
_entity_poly.entity_id
_entity_poly.type
_entity_poly.pdbx_seq_one_letter_code
_entity_poly.pdbx_strand_id
1 'polypeptide(L)'
;MLAAARTLLHLAVAAAQDRRHHLTTPVPADIQPWLTALDQQGFVVVPHFYPPMQCAGLRAEVDRILRQYPATTEHLPDDDRIYAAERVSALIGAYHADPRLVALADAFHQAPALNLFTLANRVRPVPGGLGSGGGWHRDSVHQRQLKTLLYLTDVHDGTGAYQYIAGSHHPADLLRLARAGRVAFNQSRLTENNIAAIEASGGYEPGAYRRHTVTGAAGTLVITDTRGLHRGQPLTHGIRYALTNYFFARHHLSAGSETRFRKLFVDRDQPSA
;
A
#
# COMPACT_ATOMS: atom_id res chain seq x y z
N MET A 1 -2.70 -15.24 25.67
CA MET A 1 -1.45 -15.99 25.45
C MET A 1 -1.39 -16.66 24.09
N LEU A 2 -2.38 -17.44 23.66
CA LEU A 2 -2.39 -18.18 22.37
C LEU A 2 -2.20 -17.26 21.13
N ALA A 3 -2.87 -16.12 21.07
CA ALA A 3 -2.74 -15.18 19.94
C ALA A 3 -1.32 -14.61 19.80
N ALA A 4 -0.69 -14.25 20.91
CA ALA A 4 0.69 -13.78 20.94
C ALA A 4 1.68 -14.85 20.46
N ALA A 5 1.54 -16.07 20.96
CA ALA A 5 2.39 -17.20 20.58
C ALA A 5 2.26 -17.50 19.07
N ARG A 6 1.04 -17.48 18.54
CA ARG A 6 0.77 -17.68 17.11
C ARG A 6 1.39 -16.57 16.25
N THR A 7 1.28 -15.31 16.68
CA THR A 7 1.89 -14.17 15.98
C THR A 7 3.41 -14.29 15.96
N LEU A 8 4.03 -14.61 17.10
CA LEU A 8 5.48 -14.81 17.19
C LEU A 8 5.97 -15.97 16.30
N LEU A 9 5.23 -17.07 16.27
CA LEU A 9 5.53 -18.21 15.41
C LEU A 9 5.48 -17.80 13.94
N HIS A 10 4.45 -17.09 13.49
CA HIS A 10 4.34 -16.63 12.10
C HIS A 10 5.49 -15.67 11.74
N LEU A 11 5.86 -14.74 12.62
CA LEU A 11 7.01 -13.85 12.40
C LEU A 11 8.32 -14.63 12.30
N ALA A 12 8.53 -15.63 13.15
CA ALA A 12 9.72 -16.48 13.11
C ALA A 12 9.79 -17.32 11.83
N VAL A 13 8.67 -17.89 11.39
CA VAL A 13 8.58 -18.65 10.14
C VAL A 13 8.86 -17.76 8.93
N ALA A 14 8.26 -16.58 8.86
CA ALA A 14 8.51 -15.62 7.79
C ALA A 14 9.99 -15.22 7.73
N ALA A 15 10.61 -14.88 8.87
CA ALA A 15 12.03 -14.55 8.94
C ALA A 15 12.95 -15.70 8.54
N ALA A 16 12.56 -16.96 8.80
CA ALA A 16 13.31 -18.15 8.37
C ALA A 16 13.20 -18.38 6.85
N GLN A 17 12.03 -18.12 6.27
CA GLN A 17 11.81 -18.19 4.82
C GLN A 17 12.61 -17.10 4.09
N ASP A 18 12.59 -15.86 4.58
CA ASP A 18 13.36 -14.74 4.02
C ASP A 18 14.86 -15.05 3.97
N ARG A 19 15.43 -15.62 5.04
CA ARG A 19 16.85 -16.01 5.06
C ARG A 19 17.23 -17.05 4.01
N ARG A 20 16.31 -17.95 3.63
CA ARG A 20 16.56 -18.99 2.61
C ARG A 20 16.54 -18.45 1.18
N HIS A 21 15.88 -17.34 0.96
CA HIS A 21 15.68 -16.74 -0.36
C HIS A 21 16.42 -15.41 -0.54
N HIS A 22 17.38 -15.13 0.34
CA HIS A 22 18.12 -13.88 0.36
C HIS A 22 18.85 -13.61 -0.96
N LEU A 23 18.58 -12.45 -1.56
CA LEU A 23 19.31 -11.94 -2.73
C LEU A 23 20.60 -11.24 -2.29
N THR A 24 21.68 -11.53 -3.03
CA THR A 24 22.97 -10.86 -2.86
C THR A 24 23.22 -9.77 -3.90
N THR A 25 22.21 -9.45 -4.73
CA THR A 25 22.34 -8.45 -5.78
C THR A 25 22.60 -7.06 -5.17
N PRO A 26 23.58 -6.30 -5.67
CA PRO A 26 23.81 -4.94 -5.21
C PRO A 26 22.57 -4.08 -5.41
N VAL A 27 22.24 -3.28 -4.40
CA VAL A 27 21.13 -2.32 -4.46
C VAL A 27 21.57 -1.13 -5.32
N PRO A 28 20.81 -0.72 -6.33
CA PRO A 28 21.08 0.49 -7.09
C PRO A 28 21.18 1.73 -6.17
N ALA A 29 22.17 2.58 -6.43
CA ALA A 29 22.47 3.71 -5.54
C ALA A 29 21.33 4.74 -5.44
N ASP A 30 20.55 4.89 -6.49
CA ASP A 30 19.41 5.79 -6.59
C ASP A 30 18.20 5.36 -5.74
N ILE A 31 18.06 4.07 -5.45
CA ILE A 31 16.98 3.55 -4.58
C ILE A 31 17.42 3.34 -3.12
N GLN A 32 18.70 3.41 -2.81
CA GLN A 32 19.21 3.25 -1.44
C GLN A 32 18.58 4.24 -0.43
N PRO A 33 18.39 5.53 -0.74
CA PRO A 33 17.71 6.45 0.16
C PRO A 33 16.26 6.04 0.46
N TRP A 34 15.55 5.45 -0.51
CA TRP A 34 14.19 4.97 -0.32
C TRP A 34 14.13 3.79 0.65
N LEU A 35 15.07 2.84 0.52
CA LEU A 35 15.18 1.71 1.46
C LEU A 35 15.48 2.17 2.88
N THR A 36 16.38 3.15 3.03
CA THR A 36 16.69 3.72 4.34
C THR A 36 15.47 4.37 4.99
N ALA A 37 14.70 5.17 4.22
CA ALA A 37 13.47 5.79 4.72
C ALA A 37 12.38 4.74 5.06
N LEU A 38 12.24 3.69 4.23
CA LEU A 38 11.33 2.58 4.51
C LEU A 38 11.70 1.85 5.80
N ASP A 39 12.98 1.61 6.04
CA ASP A 39 13.44 0.96 7.28
C ASP A 39 13.18 1.83 8.50
N GLN A 40 13.45 3.12 8.43
CA GLN A 40 13.32 4.04 9.55
C GLN A 40 11.87 4.43 9.85
N GLN A 41 11.10 4.79 8.81
CA GLN A 41 9.79 5.42 8.97
C GLN A 41 8.62 4.52 8.51
N GLY A 42 8.91 3.54 7.63
CA GLY A 42 7.93 2.66 7.01
C GLY A 42 7.33 3.22 5.72
N PHE A 43 7.68 4.43 5.33
CA PHE A 43 7.25 5.04 4.07
C PHE A 43 8.27 6.06 3.55
N VAL A 44 8.16 6.37 2.27
CA VAL A 44 8.90 7.46 1.62
C VAL A 44 8.01 8.13 0.57
N VAL A 45 8.22 9.43 0.40
CA VAL A 45 7.51 10.25 -0.60
C VAL A 45 8.52 10.69 -1.66
N VAL A 46 8.22 10.39 -2.92
CA VAL A 46 9.04 10.78 -4.08
C VAL A 46 8.22 11.75 -4.93
N PRO A 47 8.44 13.07 -4.80
CA PRO A 47 7.77 14.05 -5.64
C PRO A 47 8.18 13.91 -7.10
N HIS A 48 7.27 14.24 -8.02
CA HIS A 48 7.55 14.28 -9.46
C HIS A 48 8.11 12.96 -10.04
N PHE A 49 7.72 11.82 -9.47
CA PHE A 49 8.14 10.51 -9.98
C PHE A 49 7.68 10.29 -11.42
N TYR A 50 6.46 10.77 -11.75
CA TYR A 50 5.95 10.89 -13.12
C TYR A 50 5.58 12.34 -13.43
N PRO A 51 5.75 12.77 -14.71
CA PRO A 51 5.34 14.10 -15.11
C PRO A 51 3.80 14.23 -15.16
N PRO A 52 3.23 15.43 -14.94
CA PRO A 52 1.78 15.64 -14.92
C PRO A 52 1.04 15.16 -16.17
N MET A 53 1.65 15.31 -17.34
CA MET A 53 1.06 14.84 -18.62
C MET A 53 0.89 13.31 -18.66
N GLN A 54 1.86 12.56 -18.13
CA GLN A 54 1.76 11.11 -18.00
C GLN A 54 0.66 10.72 -17.02
N CYS A 55 0.53 11.43 -15.90
CA CYS A 55 -0.56 11.22 -14.95
C CYS A 55 -1.92 11.51 -15.56
N ALA A 56 -2.05 12.54 -16.40
CA ALA A 56 -3.28 12.82 -17.14
C ALA A 56 -3.67 11.67 -18.09
N GLY A 57 -2.70 11.10 -18.80
CA GLY A 57 -2.90 9.92 -19.65
C GLY A 57 -3.36 8.69 -18.83
N LEU A 58 -2.71 8.42 -17.72
CA LEU A 58 -3.07 7.33 -16.83
C LEU A 58 -4.47 7.52 -16.22
N ARG A 59 -4.84 8.75 -15.86
CA ARG A 59 -6.19 9.07 -15.38
C ARG A 59 -7.25 8.81 -16.46
N ALA A 60 -7.00 9.23 -17.70
CA ALA A 60 -7.89 8.95 -18.83
C ALA A 60 -8.08 7.45 -19.07
N GLU A 61 -7.02 6.65 -18.86
CA GLU A 61 -7.09 5.18 -18.92
C GLU A 61 -7.98 4.60 -17.80
N VAL A 62 -7.86 5.10 -16.57
CA VAL A 62 -8.74 4.68 -15.47
C VAL A 62 -10.21 4.95 -15.83
N ASP A 63 -10.53 6.15 -16.34
CA ASP A 63 -11.91 6.49 -16.75
C ASP A 63 -12.38 5.63 -17.93
N ARG A 64 -11.49 5.29 -18.88
CA ARG A 64 -11.81 4.37 -19.97
C ARG A 64 -12.18 2.98 -19.45
N ILE A 65 -11.35 2.43 -18.54
CA ILE A 65 -11.56 1.09 -17.98
C ILE A 65 -12.87 1.05 -17.18
N LEU A 66 -13.14 2.06 -16.36
CA LEU A 66 -14.40 2.15 -15.59
C LEU A 66 -15.65 2.11 -16.49
N ARG A 67 -15.56 2.71 -17.69
CA ARG A 67 -16.67 2.65 -18.67
C ARG A 67 -16.77 1.31 -19.41
N GLN A 68 -15.62 0.71 -19.73
CA GLN A 68 -15.58 -0.49 -20.56
C GLN A 68 -15.73 -1.80 -19.79
N TYR A 69 -15.39 -1.80 -18.49
CA TYR A 69 -15.37 -2.99 -17.63
C TYR A 69 -16.15 -2.81 -16.32
N PRO A 70 -17.40 -2.28 -16.34
CA PRO A 70 -18.15 -2.03 -15.11
C PRO A 70 -18.44 -3.31 -14.33
N ALA A 71 -18.62 -4.45 -15.01
CA ALA A 71 -18.94 -5.73 -14.36
C ALA A 71 -17.78 -6.28 -13.52
N THR A 72 -16.54 -5.88 -13.79
CA THR A 72 -15.33 -6.32 -13.07
C THR A 72 -14.73 -5.20 -12.20
N THR A 73 -15.43 -4.08 -12.09
CA THR A 73 -15.08 -2.97 -11.20
C THR A 73 -15.78 -3.17 -9.86
N GLU A 74 -15.03 -3.09 -8.77
CA GLU A 74 -15.62 -3.04 -7.43
C GLU A 74 -16.10 -1.62 -7.16
N HIS A 75 -17.42 -1.44 -7.02
CA HIS A 75 -18.04 -0.16 -6.70
C HIS A 75 -18.36 -0.08 -5.22
N LEU A 76 -17.52 0.64 -4.46
CA LEU A 76 -17.81 1.03 -3.09
C LEU A 76 -18.48 2.44 -3.10
N PRO A 77 -19.15 2.84 -2.04
CA PRO A 77 -19.81 4.15 -2.00
C PRO A 77 -18.89 5.32 -2.36
N ASP A 78 -17.65 5.29 -1.88
CA ASP A 78 -16.64 6.35 -2.05
C ASP A 78 -15.47 5.95 -2.96
N ASP A 79 -15.36 4.70 -3.45
CA ASP A 79 -14.15 4.20 -4.11
C ASP A 79 -14.51 3.19 -5.23
N ASP A 80 -14.28 3.57 -6.49
CA ASP A 80 -14.32 2.65 -7.61
C ASP A 80 -12.94 2.01 -7.78
N ARG A 81 -12.87 0.67 -7.77
CA ARG A 81 -11.63 -0.09 -7.78
C ARG A 81 -11.56 -1.05 -8.95
N ILE A 82 -10.46 -0.97 -9.69
CA ILE A 82 -10.13 -1.86 -10.80
C ILE A 82 -8.89 -2.65 -10.40
N TYR A 83 -9.05 -3.92 -10.11
CA TYR A 83 -7.93 -4.80 -9.79
C TYR A 83 -7.28 -5.34 -11.06
N ALA A 84 -5.95 -5.37 -11.09
CA ALA A 84 -5.14 -5.79 -12.23
C ALA A 84 -5.40 -4.95 -13.49
N ALA A 85 -5.50 -3.64 -13.33
CA ALA A 85 -5.76 -2.68 -14.41
C ALA A 85 -4.67 -2.72 -15.51
N GLU A 86 -3.46 -3.18 -15.20
CA GLU A 86 -2.36 -3.42 -16.13
C GLU A 86 -2.71 -4.43 -17.22
N ARG A 87 -3.67 -5.32 -16.98
CA ARG A 87 -4.09 -6.34 -17.94
C ARG A 87 -4.82 -5.76 -19.15
N VAL A 88 -5.43 -4.59 -18.99
CA VAL A 88 -6.30 -3.94 -19.98
C VAL A 88 -5.81 -2.55 -20.41
N SER A 89 -4.64 -2.11 -19.93
CA SER A 89 -4.00 -0.85 -20.28
C SER A 89 -2.48 -0.98 -20.34
N ALA A 90 -1.91 -0.73 -21.52
CA ALA A 90 -0.45 -0.73 -21.69
C ALA A 90 0.23 0.40 -20.90
N LEU A 91 -0.42 1.56 -20.73
CA LEU A 91 0.12 2.66 -19.92
C LEU A 91 0.21 2.28 -18.45
N ILE A 92 -0.83 1.64 -17.90
CA ILE A 92 -0.81 1.13 -16.52
C ILE A 92 0.17 -0.05 -16.43
N GLY A 93 0.28 -0.88 -17.47
CA GLY A 93 1.28 -1.95 -17.57
C GLY A 93 2.72 -1.44 -17.48
N ALA A 94 3.01 -0.27 -18.05
CA ALA A 94 4.32 0.37 -17.92
C ALA A 94 4.62 0.79 -16.46
N TYR A 95 3.65 1.30 -15.71
CA TYR A 95 3.80 1.59 -14.28
C TYR A 95 3.92 0.30 -13.45
N HIS A 96 3.13 -0.72 -13.79
CA HIS A 96 3.19 -2.05 -13.15
C HIS A 96 4.59 -2.66 -13.21
N ALA A 97 5.26 -2.52 -14.36
CA ALA A 97 6.57 -3.11 -14.65
C ALA A 97 7.71 -2.08 -14.58
N ASP A 98 7.53 -0.92 -13.94
CA ASP A 98 8.59 0.11 -13.82
C ASP A 98 9.83 -0.51 -13.17
N PRO A 99 10.98 -0.54 -13.86
CA PRO A 99 12.16 -1.27 -13.40
C PRO A 99 12.73 -0.73 -12.07
N ARG A 100 12.53 0.56 -11.77
CA ARG A 100 12.95 1.17 -10.49
C ARG A 100 12.14 0.59 -9.34
N LEU A 101 10.84 0.39 -9.55
CA LEU A 101 9.92 -0.15 -8.54
C LEU A 101 10.12 -1.65 -8.34
N VAL A 102 10.43 -2.38 -9.40
CA VAL A 102 10.77 -3.82 -9.33
C VAL A 102 12.08 -3.99 -8.56
N ALA A 103 13.15 -3.26 -8.92
CA ALA A 103 14.44 -3.32 -8.21
C ALA A 103 14.30 -2.92 -6.73
N LEU A 104 13.49 -1.90 -6.43
CA LEU A 104 13.18 -1.52 -5.05
C LEU A 104 12.48 -2.65 -4.29
N ALA A 105 11.50 -3.30 -4.91
CA ALA A 105 10.76 -4.39 -4.27
C ALA A 105 11.65 -5.60 -3.98
N ASP A 106 12.52 -5.97 -4.92
CA ASP A 106 13.51 -7.04 -4.73
C ASP A 106 14.44 -6.71 -3.55
N ALA A 107 14.97 -5.48 -3.52
CA ALA A 107 15.85 -5.03 -2.45
C ALA A 107 15.12 -4.92 -1.09
N PHE A 108 13.89 -4.40 -1.08
CA PHE A 108 13.05 -4.33 0.12
C PHE A 108 12.77 -5.71 0.71
N HIS A 109 12.40 -6.67 -0.11
CA HIS A 109 12.13 -8.04 0.33
C HIS A 109 13.41 -8.86 0.55
N GLN A 110 14.56 -8.37 0.05
CA GLN A 110 15.82 -9.12 -0.02
C GLN A 110 15.64 -10.49 -0.71
N ALA A 111 14.71 -10.55 -1.64
CA ALA A 111 14.29 -11.76 -2.37
C ALA A 111 13.59 -11.37 -3.67
N PRO A 112 13.51 -12.24 -4.68
CA PRO A 112 12.71 -11.98 -5.87
C PRO A 112 11.28 -11.61 -5.49
N ALA A 113 10.86 -10.40 -5.86
CA ALA A 113 9.52 -9.90 -5.64
C ALA A 113 8.62 -10.12 -6.86
N LEU A 114 7.33 -10.11 -6.63
CA LEU A 114 6.31 -10.09 -7.67
C LEU A 114 5.37 -8.92 -7.40
N ASN A 115 5.21 -8.04 -8.39
CA ASN A 115 4.05 -7.16 -8.43
C ASN A 115 2.84 -8.02 -8.83
N LEU A 116 1.98 -8.33 -7.87
CA LEU A 116 0.88 -9.26 -8.11
C LEU A 116 -0.20 -8.64 -8.98
N PHE A 117 -0.46 -7.35 -8.81
CA PHE A 117 -1.38 -6.54 -9.62
C PHE A 117 -1.19 -5.05 -9.33
N THR A 118 -1.71 -4.24 -10.24
CA THR A 118 -1.92 -2.81 -10.05
C THR A 118 -3.40 -2.53 -9.80
N LEU A 119 -3.71 -1.97 -8.66
CA LEU A 119 -5.03 -1.42 -8.35
C LEU A 119 -5.11 0.00 -8.92
N ALA A 120 -6.06 0.25 -9.81
CA ALA A 120 -6.44 1.62 -10.18
C ALA A 120 -7.71 1.99 -9.43
N ASN A 121 -7.74 3.19 -8.85
CA ASN A 121 -8.92 3.63 -8.15
C ASN A 121 -9.28 5.09 -8.39
N ARG A 122 -10.58 5.37 -8.26
CA ARG A 122 -11.18 6.70 -8.30
C ARG A 122 -12.02 6.88 -7.04
N VAL A 123 -11.55 7.77 -6.16
CA VAL A 123 -12.18 8.04 -4.86
C VAL A 123 -12.90 9.38 -4.90
N ARG A 124 -14.10 9.43 -4.32
CA ARG A 124 -14.97 10.62 -4.26
C ARG A 124 -15.47 10.90 -2.85
N PRO A 125 -15.89 12.13 -2.55
CA PRO A 125 -16.44 12.46 -1.23
C PRO A 125 -17.80 11.80 -1.04
N VAL A 126 -18.00 11.19 0.14
CA VAL A 126 -19.28 10.62 0.57
C VAL A 126 -19.46 10.95 2.05
N PRO A 127 -20.64 11.43 2.48
CA PRO A 127 -20.93 11.66 3.89
C PRO A 127 -20.71 10.39 4.72
N GLY A 128 -19.90 10.50 5.78
CA GLY A 128 -19.54 9.36 6.63
C GLY A 128 -18.58 8.35 6.00
N GLY A 129 -18.04 8.63 4.81
CA GLY A 129 -17.03 7.79 4.17
C GLY A 129 -15.78 7.66 5.04
N LEU A 130 -15.16 6.48 5.00
CA LEU A 130 -13.91 6.21 5.75
C LEU A 130 -12.65 6.44 4.91
N GLY A 131 -12.81 6.79 3.64
CA GLY A 131 -11.73 6.93 2.68
C GLY A 131 -11.22 5.59 2.15
N SER A 132 -10.31 5.64 1.19
CA SER A 132 -9.75 4.44 0.57
C SER A 132 -9.07 3.55 1.61
N GLY A 133 -9.37 2.25 1.55
CA GLY A 133 -8.95 1.28 2.55
C GLY A 133 -9.91 1.12 3.74
N GLY A 134 -10.96 1.95 3.85
CA GLY A 134 -11.98 1.84 4.90
C GLY A 134 -11.45 2.18 6.30
N GLY A 135 -10.76 3.30 6.44
CA GLY A 135 -10.20 3.79 7.70
C GLY A 135 -8.82 3.23 8.03
N TRP A 136 -8.35 3.48 9.24
CA TRP A 136 -7.04 3.04 9.71
C TRP A 136 -6.89 1.52 9.71
N HIS A 137 -5.84 1.04 9.09
CA HIS A 137 -5.55 -0.39 9.01
C HIS A 137 -4.06 -0.67 8.79
N ARG A 138 -3.74 -1.94 8.87
CA ARG A 138 -2.54 -2.57 8.30
C ARG A 138 -2.98 -3.76 7.46
N ASP A 139 -2.28 -4.04 6.38
CA ASP A 139 -2.67 -5.16 5.51
C ASP A 139 -2.36 -6.52 6.12
N SER A 140 -1.23 -6.60 6.81
CA SER A 140 -0.82 -7.79 7.54
C SER A 140 0.00 -7.41 8.76
N VAL A 141 -0.09 -8.22 9.81
CA VAL A 141 0.78 -8.13 10.99
C VAL A 141 2.02 -9.02 10.85
N HIS A 142 2.02 -9.95 9.91
CA HIS A 142 3.02 -11.00 9.78
C HIS A 142 3.80 -10.93 8.49
N GLN A 143 3.09 -10.65 7.39
CA GLN A 143 3.67 -10.69 6.05
C GLN A 143 4.15 -9.30 5.65
N ARG A 144 5.42 -9.21 5.28
CA ARG A 144 6.00 -8.01 4.70
C ARG A 144 5.41 -7.77 3.31
N GLN A 145 4.87 -6.59 3.07
CA GLN A 145 4.29 -6.20 1.79
C GLN A 145 4.69 -4.77 1.47
N LEU A 146 5.23 -4.57 0.29
CA LEU A 146 5.52 -3.24 -0.25
C LEU A 146 4.38 -2.81 -1.16
N LYS A 147 3.90 -1.58 -0.98
CA LYS A 147 3.04 -0.91 -1.94
C LYS A 147 3.70 0.35 -2.48
N THR A 148 3.41 0.66 -3.74
CA THR A 148 3.76 1.94 -4.34
C THR A 148 2.49 2.59 -4.83
N LEU A 149 2.14 3.75 -4.27
CA LEU A 149 0.93 4.51 -4.58
C LEU A 149 1.30 5.76 -5.37
N LEU A 150 0.89 5.83 -6.63
CA LEU A 150 1.09 6.99 -7.50
C LEU A 150 -0.16 7.86 -7.54
N TYR A 151 -0.05 9.12 -7.12
CA TYR A 151 -1.12 10.10 -7.29
C TYR A 151 -1.25 10.53 -8.75
N LEU A 152 -2.44 10.40 -9.32
CA LEU A 152 -2.74 10.85 -10.68
C LEU A 152 -3.44 12.22 -10.70
N THR A 153 -3.80 12.74 -9.54
CA THR A 153 -4.38 14.07 -9.30
C THR A 153 -3.57 14.76 -8.22
N ASP A 154 -3.66 16.08 -8.14
CA ASP A 154 -3.13 16.81 -7.00
C ASP A 154 -3.87 16.38 -5.73
N VAL A 155 -3.11 16.15 -4.66
CA VAL A 155 -3.63 15.72 -3.37
C VAL A 155 -3.30 16.77 -2.31
N HIS A 156 -4.35 17.34 -1.74
CA HIS A 156 -4.31 18.34 -0.68
C HIS A 156 -5.10 17.86 0.53
N ASP A 157 -5.17 18.67 1.56
CA ASP A 157 -6.06 18.40 2.68
C ASP A 157 -7.53 18.34 2.20
N GLY A 158 -8.26 17.33 2.66
CA GLY A 158 -9.63 17.07 2.24
C GLY A 158 -9.82 16.36 0.89
N THR A 159 -8.75 16.07 0.14
CA THR A 159 -8.84 15.32 -1.13
C THR A 159 -8.33 13.89 -1.02
N GLY A 160 -8.34 13.30 0.17
CA GLY A 160 -8.06 11.90 0.41
C GLY A 160 -6.56 11.56 0.51
N ALA A 161 -5.78 12.41 1.16
CA ALA A 161 -4.35 12.20 1.34
C ALA A 161 -4.05 10.86 2.03
N TYR A 162 -2.99 10.19 1.60
CA TYR A 162 -2.47 9.01 2.30
C TYR A 162 -1.92 9.42 3.66
N GLN A 163 -2.28 8.67 4.70
CA GLN A 163 -1.76 8.88 6.05
C GLN A 163 -1.05 7.63 6.55
N TYR A 164 0.02 7.84 7.30
CA TYR A 164 0.85 6.80 7.87
C TYR A 164 1.31 7.16 9.29
N ILE A 165 1.39 6.17 10.17
CA ILE A 165 1.98 6.31 11.51
C ILE A 165 3.43 5.82 11.43
N ALA A 166 4.39 6.75 11.45
CA ALA A 166 5.81 6.45 11.31
C ALA A 166 6.29 5.44 12.36
N GLY A 167 7.12 4.47 11.96
CA GLY A 167 7.69 3.45 12.84
C GLY A 167 6.72 2.31 13.23
N SER A 168 5.42 2.41 12.89
CA SER A 168 4.43 1.40 13.28
C SER A 168 4.54 0.06 12.52
N HIS A 169 5.47 -0.05 11.57
CA HIS A 169 5.73 -1.24 10.75
C HIS A 169 6.68 -2.24 11.42
N HIS A 170 7.44 -1.81 12.42
CA HIS A 170 8.41 -2.67 13.08
C HIS A 170 7.73 -3.75 13.93
N PRO A 171 8.14 -5.02 13.81
CA PRO A 171 7.56 -6.11 14.62
C PRO A 171 7.74 -5.89 16.14
N ALA A 172 8.85 -5.28 16.55
CA ALA A 172 9.10 -4.95 17.97
C ALA A 172 8.06 -3.95 18.49
N ASP A 173 7.67 -2.96 17.69
CA ASP A 173 6.67 -1.97 18.06
C ASP A 173 5.26 -2.58 18.12
N LEU A 174 4.93 -3.52 17.22
CA LEU A 174 3.69 -4.28 17.34
C LEU A 174 3.60 -5.00 18.68
N LEU A 175 4.67 -5.70 19.09
CA LEU A 175 4.72 -6.42 20.36
C LEU A 175 4.62 -5.47 21.55
N ARG A 176 5.28 -4.31 21.49
CA ARG A 176 5.22 -3.27 22.51
C ARG A 176 3.82 -2.70 22.68
N LEU A 177 3.19 -2.30 21.58
CA LEU A 177 1.83 -1.76 21.58
C LEU A 177 0.81 -2.78 22.09
N ALA A 178 0.95 -4.06 21.70
CA ALA A 178 0.08 -5.12 22.17
C ALA A 178 0.26 -5.41 23.66
N ARG A 179 1.50 -5.42 24.19
CA ARG A 179 1.78 -5.56 25.61
C ARG A 179 1.23 -4.39 26.44
N ALA A 180 1.28 -3.18 25.88
CA ALA A 180 0.71 -1.99 26.50
C ALA A 180 -0.83 -1.92 26.37
N GLY A 181 -1.48 -2.93 25.78
CA GLY A 181 -2.94 -2.96 25.61
C GLY A 181 -3.48 -1.94 24.62
N ARG A 182 -2.62 -1.36 23.75
CA ARG A 182 -3.04 -0.34 22.77
C ARG A 182 -3.67 -0.96 21.53
N VAL A 183 -3.24 -2.17 21.15
CA VAL A 183 -3.77 -2.97 20.03
C VAL A 183 -3.79 -4.44 20.44
N ALA A 184 -4.67 -5.25 19.84
CA ALA A 184 -4.55 -6.70 19.91
C ALA A 184 -3.45 -7.21 18.96
N PHE A 185 -2.82 -8.35 19.27
CA PHE A 185 -1.70 -8.90 18.48
C PHE A 185 -2.01 -9.12 17.00
N ASN A 186 -3.26 -9.43 16.67
CA ASN A 186 -3.72 -9.67 15.31
C ASN A 186 -4.65 -8.58 14.78
N GLN A 187 -4.73 -7.43 15.45
CA GLN A 187 -5.62 -6.35 15.05
C GLN A 187 -5.11 -5.68 13.79
N SER A 188 -5.90 -5.76 12.72
CA SER A 188 -5.61 -5.13 11.43
C SER A 188 -6.40 -3.84 11.19
N ARG A 189 -7.53 -3.63 11.88
CA ARG A 189 -8.38 -2.43 11.78
C ARG A 189 -8.38 -1.67 13.09
N LEU A 190 -8.22 -0.35 13.02
CA LEU A 190 -8.11 0.53 14.17
C LEU A 190 -9.07 1.71 14.07
N THR A 191 -9.50 2.19 15.24
CA THR A 191 -10.30 3.42 15.37
C THR A 191 -9.37 4.63 15.53
N GLU A 192 -9.90 5.85 15.36
CA GLU A 192 -9.16 7.07 15.69
C GLU A 192 -8.69 7.09 17.16
N ASN A 193 -9.49 6.58 18.08
CA ASN A 193 -9.10 6.48 19.49
C ASN A 193 -7.88 5.56 19.69
N ASN A 194 -7.82 4.43 18.94
CA ASN A 194 -6.62 3.58 18.99
C ASN A 194 -5.40 4.34 18.48
N ILE A 195 -5.54 5.07 17.37
CA ILE A 195 -4.44 5.85 16.79
C ILE A 195 -3.98 6.95 17.76
N ALA A 196 -4.89 7.74 18.31
CA ALA A 196 -4.56 8.77 19.31
C ALA A 196 -3.82 8.19 20.52
N ALA A 197 -4.24 7.02 21.02
CA ALA A 197 -3.57 6.34 22.12
C ALA A 197 -2.17 5.82 21.74
N ILE A 198 -1.95 5.44 20.48
CA ILE A 198 -0.65 5.04 19.95
C ILE A 198 0.27 6.27 19.84
N GLU A 199 -0.22 7.36 19.24
CA GLU A 199 0.51 8.64 19.11
C GLU A 199 0.96 9.16 20.50
N ALA A 200 0.07 9.11 21.48
CA ALA A 200 0.37 9.55 22.85
C ALA A 200 1.36 8.63 23.60
N SER A 201 1.53 7.38 23.17
CA SER A 201 2.43 6.43 23.86
C SER A 201 3.91 6.66 23.56
N GLY A 202 4.22 7.43 22.49
CA GLY A 202 5.59 7.61 21.99
C GLY A 202 6.23 6.30 21.51
N GLY A 203 7.12 6.36 20.54
CA GLY A 203 7.87 5.23 20.04
C GLY A 203 9.24 5.04 20.71
N TYR A 204 9.99 4.03 20.27
CA TYR A 204 11.39 3.82 20.69
C TYR A 204 12.29 4.94 20.17
N GLU A 205 12.08 5.36 18.93
CA GLU A 205 12.85 6.40 18.27
C GLU A 205 12.15 7.76 18.35
N PRO A 206 12.89 8.88 18.40
CA PRO A 206 12.31 10.20 18.29
C PRO A 206 11.47 10.35 17.04
N GLY A 207 10.20 10.77 17.18
CA GLY A 207 9.26 10.91 16.07
C GLY A 207 8.53 9.62 15.67
N ALA A 208 8.83 8.46 16.30
CA ALA A 208 8.02 7.26 16.12
C ALA A 208 6.58 7.51 16.60
N TYR A 209 5.65 6.88 15.88
CA TYR A 209 4.19 7.04 16.04
C TYR A 209 3.64 8.43 15.72
N ARG A 210 4.44 9.26 15.05
CA ARG A 210 3.92 10.49 14.50
C ARG A 210 3.08 10.19 13.26
N ARG A 211 1.91 10.81 13.19
CA ARG A 211 1.04 10.80 12.00
C ARG A 211 1.64 11.69 10.91
N HIS A 212 1.77 11.13 9.72
CA HIS A 212 2.14 11.86 8.53
C HIS A 212 0.98 11.86 7.54
N THR A 213 0.67 13.04 6.99
CA THR A 213 -0.30 13.24 5.92
C THR A 213 0.47 13.60 4.66
N VAL A 214 0.36 12.74 3.65
CA VAL A 214 1.13 12.91 2.42
C VAL A 214 0.29 13.66 1.39
N THR A 215 0.62 14.92 1.19
CA THR A 215 0.08 15.77 0.12
C THR A 215 1.11 15.88 -1.00
N GLY A 216 0.67 16.24 -2.22
CA GLY A 216 1.58 16.46 -3.35
C GLY A 216 0.84 16.60 -4.67
N ALA A 217 1.56 17.11 -5.67
CA ALA A 217 1.06 17.21 -7.03
C ALA A 217 0.87 15.82 -7.68
N ALA A 218 0.09 15.79 -8.75
CA ALA A 218 0.02 14.61 -9.64
C ALA A 218 1.44 14.19 -10.04
N GLY A 219 1.71 12.90 -9.97
CA GLY A 219 3.05 12.33 -10.15
C GLY A 219 3.83 12.10 -8.86
N THR A 220 3.30 12.47 -7.70
CA THR A 220 3.88 12.09 -6.42
C THR A 220 3.67 10.59 -6.17
N LEU A 221 4.78 9.89 -5.87
CA LEU A 221 4.79 8.48 -5.50
C LEU A 221 4.97 8.34 -3.99
N VAL A 222 4.12 7.53 -3.37
CA VAL A 222 4.27 7.08 -1.98
C VAL A 222 4.67 5.62 -2.00
N ILE A 223 5.78 5.29 -1.40
CA ILE A 223 6.28 3.92 -1.23
C ILE A 223 6.10 3.56 0.24
N THR A 224 5.57 2.36 0.55
CA THR A 224 5.17 2.08 1.93
C THR A 224 5.25 0.60 2.29
N ASP A 225 5.76 0.30 3.50
CA ASP A 225 5.62 -0.99 4.16
C ASP A 225 4.24 -1.04 4.84
N THR A 226 3.33 -1.83 4.29
CA THR A 226 1.93 -1.85 4.74
C THR A 226 1.67 -2.71 5.98
N ARG A 227 2.72 -3.22 6.64
CA ARG A 227 2.62 -3.69 8.02
C ARG A 227 2.37 -2.52 8.98
N GLY A 228 2.81 -1.31 8.63
CA GLY A 228 2.52 -0.10 9.39
C GLY A 228 1.07 0.36 9.27
N LEU A 229 0.67 1.17 10.23
CA LEU A 229 -0.69 1.70 10.31
C LEU A 229 -0.88 2.82 9.30
N HIS A 230 -1.84 2.65 8.41
CA HIS A 230 -2.09 3.60 7.32
C HIS A 230 -3.56 3.68 6.93
N ARG A 231 -3.90 4.72 6.17
CA ARG A 231 -5.21 4.89 5.51
C ARG A 231 -5.13 5.89 4.35
N GLY A 232 -6.12 5.88 3.46
CA GLY A 232 -6.50 7.08 2.72
C GLY A 232 -7.44 7.91 3.58
N GLN A 233 -7.22 9.24 3.72
CA GLN A 233 -8.19 10.10 4.39
C GLN A 233 -9.53 10.07 3.65
N PRO A 234 -10.66 10.24 4.36
CA PRO A 234 -11.93 10.55 3.71
C PRO A 234 -11.81 11.83 2.88
N LEU A 235 -12.41 11.81 1.69
CA LEU A 235 -12.51 13.02 0.89
C LEU A 235 -13.67 13.88 1.41
N THR A 236 -13.43 15.19 1.47
CA THR A 236 -14.47 16.19 1.72
C THR A 236 -14.87 16.94 0.44
N HIS A 237 -13.96 16.96 -0.54
CA HIS A 237 -14.16 17.57 -1.85
C HIS A 237 -13.25 16.95 -2.90
N GLY A 238 -13.49 17.27 -4.17
CA GLY A 238 -12.66 16.82 -5.30
C GLY A 238 -12.82 15.33 -5.62
N ILE A 239 -11.95 14.85 -6.47
CA ILE A 239 -11.84 13.42 -6.85
C ILE A 239 -10.36 13.07 -6.86
N ARG A 240 -9.99 11.98 -6.20
CA ARG A 240 -8.63 11.45 -6.24
C ARG A 240 -8.56 10.22 -7.14
N TYR A 241 -7.62 10.24 -8.07
CA TYR A 241 -7.21 9.09 -8.84
C TYR A 241 -5.84 8.62 -8.38
N ALA A 242 -5.66 7.31 -8.29
CA ALA A 242 -4.36 6.73 -7.94
C ALA A 242 -4.16 5.35 -8.59
N LEU A 243 -2.90 4.96 -8.75
CA LEU A 243 -2.47 3.61 -9.06
C LEU A 243 -1.67 3.05 -7.89
N THR A 244 -1.94 1.82 -7.50
CA THR A 244 -1.21 1.16 -6.42
C THR A 244 -0.71 -0.19 -6.87
N ASN A 245 0.61 -0.39 -6.88
CA ASN A 245 1.25 -1.68 -7.07
C ASN A 245 1.32 -2.46 -5.75
N TYR A 246 1.14 -3.78 -5.84
CA TYR A 246 1.15 -4.69 -4.72
C TYR A 246 2.28 -5.70 -4.86
N PHE A 247 3.43 -5.42 -4.21
CA PHE A 247 4.61 -6.27 -4.25
C PHE A 247 4.68 -7.22 -3.07
N PHE A 248 4.97 -8.47 -3.36
CA PHE A 248 5.19 -9.53 -2.38
C PHE A 248 6.50 -10.26 -2.70
N ALA A 249 7.18 -10.77 -1.67
CA ALA A 249 8.23 -11.76 -1.91
C ALA A 249 7.60 -12.99 -2.57
N ARG A 250 8.17 -13.45 -3.66
CA ARG A 250 7.59 -14.55 -4.47
C ARG A 250 7.38 -15.82 -3.65
N HIS A 251 8.29 -16.14 -2.74
CA HIS A 251 8.20 -17.31 -1.86
C HIS A 251 7.11 -17.20 -0.77
N HIS A 252 6.54 -16.02 -0.54
CA HIS A 252 5.41 -15.82 0.39
C HIS A 252 4.04 -16.00 -0.30
N LEU A 253 4.01 -16.07 -1.63
CA LEU A 253 2.77 -16.26 -2.36
C LEU A 253 2.46 -17.76 -2.47
N SER A 254 1.32 -18.15 -1.92
CA SER A 254 0.74 -19.47 -2.16
C SER A 254 -0.23 -19.41 -3.35
N ALA A 255 -0.46 -20.55 -3.99
CA ALA A 255 -1.49 -20.66 -5.05
C ALA A 255 -2.88 -20.19 -4.56
N GLY A 256 -3.20 -20.41 -3.28
CA GLY A 256 -4.45 -19.93 -2.68
C GLY A 256 -4.51 -18.42 -2.52
N SER A 257 -3.38 -17.76 -2.19
CA SER A 257 -3.31 -16.29 -2.11
C SER A 257 -3.53 -15.65 -3.49
N GLU A 258 -2.87 -16.17 -4.52
CA GLU A 258 -3.05 -15.69 -5.88
C GLU A 258 -4.49 -15.89 -6.36
N THR A 259 -5.07 -17.05 -6.15
CA THR A 259 -6.45 -17.37 -6.55
C THR A 259 -7.46 -16.42 -5.93
N ARG A 260 -7.25 -16.02 -4.65
CA ARG A 260 -8.14 -15.07 -3.97
C ARG A 260 -8.18 -13.71 -4.67
N PHE A 261 -7.01 -13.19 -5.08
CA PHE A 261 -6.94 -11.90 -5.80
C PHE A 261 -7.42 -12.03 -7.23
N ARG A 262 -7.10 -13.13 -7.94
CA ARG A 262 -7.47 -13.33 -9.35
C ARG A 262 -8.97 -13.27 -9.61
N LYS A 263 -9.80 -13.60 -8.63
CA LYS A 263 -11.27 -13.48 -8.73
C LYS A 263 -11.76 -12.03 -8.83
N LEU A 264 -10.93 -11.07 -8.42
CA LEU A 264 -11.24 -9.64 -8.47
C LEU A 264 -10.64 -8.95 -9.71
N PHE A 265 -9.80 -9.66 -10.49
CA PHE A 265 -9.07 -9.05 -11.60
C PHE A 265 -10.00 -8.71 -12.75
N VAL A 266 -9.75 -7.54 -13.35
CA VAL A 266 -10.42 -7.15 -14.59
C VAL A 266 -10.19 -8.21 -15.67
N ASP A 267 -11.26 -8.61 -16.32
CA ASP A 267 -11.24 -9.63 -17.37
C ASP A 267 -11.23 -8.98 -18.77
N ARG A 268 -10.18 -9.28 -19.54
CA ARG A 268 -10.05 -8.79 -20.92
C ARG A 268 -11.14 -9.30 -21.84
N ASP A 269 -11.66 -10.48 -21.56
CA ASP A 269 -12.61 -11.18 -22.42
C ASP A 269 -14.07 -10.80 -22.11
N GLN A 270 -14.29 -9.92 -21.14
CA GLN A 270 -15.62 -9.41 -20.75
C GLN A 270 -15.71 -7.88 -20.74
N PRO A 271 -15.35 -7.18 -21.85
CA PRO A 271 -15.73 -5.78 -21.96
C PRO A 271 -17.27 -5.68 -22.09
N SER A 272 -17.85 -4.61 -21.56
CA SER A 272 -19.26 -4.31 -21.83
C SER A 272 -19.47 -4.07 -23.33
N ALA A 273 -20.54 -4.59 -23.85
CA ALA A 273 -20.97 -4.35 -25.23
C ALA A 273 -21.31 -2.87 -25.46
#